data_e24b453d1e89a9872a4bc537dd65e5b3
#
_entry.id   e24b453d1e89a9872a4bc537dd65e5b3
#
_cell.length_a   1.000
_cell.length_b   1.000
_cell.length_c   1.000
_cell.angle_alpha   90.00
_cell.angle_beta   90.00
_cell.angle_gamma   90.00
#
_symmetry.space_group_name_H-M   'P 1'
#
loop_
_entity.id
_entity.type
_entity.pdbx_description
1 polymer ?
#
loop_
_entity_poly.entity_id
_entity_poly.type
_entity_poly.pdbx_seq_one_letter_code
_entity_poly.pdbx_strand_id
1 'polypeptide(L)'
;MLHNIEAITSYGAHTLADIVKLVIRPDEYRVDTVDDDCNDAVNSLIDYKDVQGQELGKRAMVIAAAGVHHVMMIGPPGSGKTMLAERLPTILPPLSWEERLETTRIHDVAGLLEKNTLIAKRPFRCPHHTATLASIIGGGSNAKPGEITLAHKGVLFIDEAPEFPRYVLDALRQPLESHMITVNRLQNSYDYPADFICILAANPCPCGYYGDPHKECVCSSTELERYQHKISGPILDRIDLFILVERPSFNDMLCMDSDSMSSADMKQLVEKGRQMQLERFHDQPFKSNGALPHGAIRELCNIR
;
A
#
# COMPACT_ATOMS: atom_id res chain seq x y z
N MET A 1 -6.26 -5.23 23.84
CA MET A 1 -5.41 -5.82 22.78
C MET A 1 -5.35 -7.35 22.84
N LEU A 2 -5.06 -7.96 23.99
CA LEU A 2 -4.97 -9.43 24.10
C LEU A 2 -6.32 -10.16 23.93
N HIS A 3 -7.45 -9.52 24.22
CA HIS A 3 -8.79 -10.13 24.11
C HIS A 3 -9.26 -10.42 22.68
N ASN A 4 -8.57 -9.87 21.68
CA ASN A 4 -8.89 -10.13 20.26
C ASN A 4 -8.07 -11.28 19.65
N ILE A 5 -7.36 -12.07 20.48
CA ILE A 5 -6.61 -13.24 20.01
C ILE A 5 -7.49 -14.47 20.17
N GLU A 6 -8.01 -15.05 19.08
CA GLU A 6 -8.91 -16.20 19.10
C GLU A 6 -8.41 -17.40 19.90
N ALA A 7 -7.09 -17.57 20.01
CA ALA A 7 -6.46 -18.66 20.77
C ALA A 7 -6.27 -18.37 22.27
N ILE A 8 -6.64 -17.16 22.75
CA ILE A 8 -6.39 -16.73 24.12
C ILE A 8 -7.69 -16.24 24.75
N THR A 9 -8.13 -16.87 25.82
CA THR A 9 -9.23 -16.35 26.65
C THR A 9 -8.71 -15.19 27.50
N SER A 10 -9.25 -14.01 27.27
CA SER A 10 -8.88 -12.78 28.00
C SER A 10 -9.88 -12.45 29.06
N TYR A 11 -9.39 -11.98 30.22
CA TYR A 11 -10.20 -11.54 31.34
C TYR A 11 -9.84 -10.11 31.71
N GLY A 12 -10.86 -9.26 31.93
CA GLY A 12 -10.68 -7.86 32.31
C GLY A 12 -10.89 -7.63 33.79
N ALA A 13 -9.95 -6.96 34.49
CA ALA A 13 -10.07 -6.54 35.85
C ALA A 13 -9.63 -5.07 35.99
N HIS A 14 -10.45 -4.25 36.64
CA HIS A 14 -10.13 -2.83 36.84
C HIS A 14 -9.53 -2.55 38.22
N THR A 15 -9.78 -3.42 39.19
CA THR A 15 -9.32 -3.27 40.57
C THR A 15 -8.69 -4.56 41.10
N LEU A 16 -7.91 -4.47 42.17
CA LEU A 16 -7.38 -5.64 42.85
C LEU A 16 -8.49 -6.57 43.37
N ALA A 17 -9.64 -5.99 43.81
CA ALA A 17 -10.80 -6.76 44.23
C ALA A 17 -11.41 -7.58 43.05
N ASP A 18 -11.35 -7.05 41.84
CA ASP A 18 -11.82 -7.75 40.64
C ASP A 18 -10.91 -8.94 40.30
N ILE A 19 -9.60 -8.81 40.53
CA ILE A 19 -8.66 -9.92 40.34
C ILE A 19 -8.98 -11.08 41.31
N VAL A 20 -9.31 -10.79 42.54
CA VAL A 20 -9.70 -11.82 43.53
C VAL A 20 -11.01 -12.50 43.10
N LYS A 21 -11.99 -11.74 42.64
CA LYS A 21 -13.26 -12.28 42.15
C LYS A 21 -13.06 -13.08 40.84
N LEU A 22 -12.21 -12.64 39.96
CA LEU A 22 -11.86 -13.32 38.69
C LEU A 22 -11.28 -14.72 38.95
N VAL A 23 -10.49 -14.87 40.01
CA VAL A 23 -9.97 -16.23 40.38
C VAL A 23 -11.09 -17.14 40.85
N ILE A 24 -12.15 -16.59 41.48
CA ILE A 24 -13.29 -17.35 42.01
C ILE A 24 -14.36 -17.61 40.94
N ARG A 25 -14.59 -16.64 40.04
CA ARG A 25 -15.62 -16.66 38.99
C ARG A 25 -15.07 -16.09 37.70
N PRO A 26 -14.23 -16.83 36.97
CA PRO A 26 -13.58 -16.32 35.79
C PRO A 26 -14.57 -15.92 34.68
N ASP A 27 -15.67 -16.65 34.51
CA ASP A 27 -16.63 -16.43 33.44
C ASP A 27 -17.35 -15.07 33.50
N GLU A 28 -17.50 -14.46 34.71
CA GLU A 28 -18.10 -13.14 34.86
C GLU A 28 -17.19 -12.00 34.38
N TYR A 29 -15.88 -12.27 34.18
CA TYR A 29 -14.84 -11.32 33.81
C TYR A 29 -14.26 -11.62 32.41
N ARG A 30 -14.85 -12.56 31.70
CA ARG A 30 -14.43 -12.90 30.35
C ARG A 30 -14.74 -11.70 29.44
N VAL A 31 -13.73 -11.25 28.71
CA VAL A 31 -13.90 -10.25 27.66
C VAL A 31 -14.16 -11.02 26.39
N ASP A 32 -15.38 -10.96 25.88
CA ASP A 32 -15.73 -11.55 24.60
C ASP A 32 -14.93 -10.83 23.50
N THR A 33 -14.48 -11.59 22.51
CA THR A 33 -13.89 -11.03 21.31
C THR A 33 -14.92 -10.12 20.66
N VAL A 34 -14.56 -8.85 20.52
CA VAL A 34 -15.43 -7.92 19.77
C VAL A 34 -15.44 -8.39 18.33
N ASP A 35 -16.59 -8.80 17.84
CA ASP A 35 -16.78 -9.12 16.44
C ASP A 35 -16.36 -7.94 15.58
N ASP A 36 -15.53 -8.22 14.58
CA ASP A 36 -14.87 -7.24 13.70
C ASP A 36 -15.83 -6.50 12.73
N ASP A 37 -17.15 -6.62 12.92
CA ASP A 37 -18.17 -6.10 11.99
C ASP A 37 -18.24 -4.57 11.86
N CYS A 38 -17.50 -3.81 12.71
CA CYS A 38 -17.67 -2.35 12.74
C CYS A 38 -16.97 -1.58 11.63
N ASN A 39 -16.15 -2.21 10.77
CA ASN A 39 -15.33 -1.47 9.80
C ASN A 39 -15.62 -1.74 8.31
N ASP A 40 -16.54 -2.63 7.97
CA ASP A 40 -16.88 -2.92 6.56
C ASP A 40 -17.69 -1.81 5.88
N ALA A 41 -18.40 -1.00 6.64
CA ALA A 41 -19.34 0.00 6.09
C ALA A 41 -18.65 1.14 5.31
N VAL A 42 -17.42 1.52 5.65
CA VAL A 42 -16.74 2.66 5.00
C VAL A 42 -16.06 2.26 3.68
N ASN A 43 -15.66 0.99 3.50
CA ASN A 43 -15.09 0.51 2.24
C ASN A 43 -16.14 0.18 1.16
N SER A 44 -17.43 0.19 1.52
CA SER A 44 -18.51 -0.03 0.54
C SER A 44 -18.75 1.16 -0.41
N LEU A 45 -18.06 2.29 -0.18
CA LEU A 45 -18.26 3.52 -0.93
C LEU A 45 -17.30 3.71 -2.10
N ILE A 46 -16.17 2.96 -2.16
CA ILE A 46 -15.18 3.06 -3.23
C ILE A 46 -15.05 1.71 -3.94
N ASP A 47 -15.32 1.71 -5.25
CA ASP A 47 -15.26 0.52 -6.08
C ASP A 47 -14.55 0.84 -7.41
N TYR A 48 -13.86 -0.16 -8.01
CA TYR A 48 -13.26 -0.01 -9.33
C TYR A 48 -14.29 0.17 -10.44
N LYS A 49 -15.57 -0.13 -10.22
CA LYS A 49 -16.66 0.23 -11.12
C LYS A 49 -16.77 1.74 -11.36
N ASP A 50 -16.38 2.57 -10.38
CA ASP A 50 -16.39 4.03 -10.52
C ASP A 50 -15.31 4.54 -11.48
N VAL A 51 -14.29 3.72 -11.76
CA VAL A 51 -13.22 4.06 -12.70
C VAL A 51 -13.69 3.73 -14.10
N GLN A 52 -14.09 4.73 -14.86
CA GLN A 52 -14.54 4.56 -16.24
C GLN A 52 -13.35 4.33 -17.17
N GLY A 53 -13.47 3.35 -18.07
CA GLY A 53 -12.38 2.93 -18.93
C GLY A 53 -11.18 2.40 -18.14
N GLN A 54 -9.97 2.77 -18.54
CA GLN A 54 -8.70 2.43 -17.85
C GLN A 54 -8.45 0.92 -17.70
N GLU A 55 -8.85 0.12 -18.68
CA GLU A 55 -8.76 -1.36 -18.61
C GLU A 55 -7.32 -1.84 -18.39
N LEU A 56 -6.34 -1.20 -19.05
CA LEU A 56 -4.91 -1.50 -18.82
C LEU A 56 -4.49 -1.12 -17.41
N GLY A 57 -4.98 0.02 -16.90
CA GLY A 57 -4.72 0.45 -15.52
C GLY A 57 -5.30 -0.53 -14.50
N LYS A 58 -6.57 -0.94 -14.65
CA LYS A 58 -7.22 -1.94 -13.79
C LYS A 58 -6.48 -3.27 -13.83
N ARG A 59 -6.13 -3.75 -15.03
CA ARG A 59 -5.36 -4.99 -15.19
C ARG A 59 -4.01 -4.93 -14.48
N ALA A 60 -3.31 -3.81 -14.60
CA ALA A 60 -2.04 -3.61 -13.92
C ALA A 60 -2.19 -3.58 -12.41
N MET A 61 -3.27 -2.99 -11.86
CA MET A 61 -3.57 -3.03 -10.43
C MET A 61 -3.83 -4.48 -9.95
N VAL A 62 -4.53 -5.31 -10.73
CA VAL A 62 -4.70 -6.74 -10.43
C VAL A 62 -3.36 -7.46 -10.37
N ILE A 63 -2.47 -7.22 -11.35
CA ILE A 63 -1.13 -7.82 -11.39
C ILE A 63 -0.31 -7.36 -10.18
N ALA A 64 -0.31 -6.05 -9.90
CA ALA A 64 0.38 -5.47 -8.76
C ALA A 64 -0.12 -6.06 -7.42
N ALA A 65 -1.44 -6.17 -7.25
CA ALA A 65 -2.04 -6.75 -6.06
C ALA A 65 -1.73 -8.24 -5.89
N ALA A 66 -1.77 -9.01 -6.99
CA ALA A 66 -1.50 -10.45 -6.95
C ALA A 66 -0.02 -10.75 -6.68
N GLY A 67 0.90 -10.04 -7.34
CA GLY A 67 2.34 -10.29 -7.27
C GLY A 67 3.09 -9.46 -6.22
N VAL A 68 2.44 -8.50 -5.56
CA VAL A 68 3.10 -7.49 -4.69
C VAL A 68 4.12 -6.68 -5.48
N HIS A 69 3.72 -6.18 -6.65
CA HIS A 69 4.60 -5.40 -7.54
C HIS A 69 4.47 -3.90 -7.30
N HIS A 70 5.58 -3.19 -7.39
CA HIS A 70 5.60 -1.73 -7.38
C HIS A 70 5.22 -1.17 -8.74
N VAL A 71 4.52 -0.04 -8.75
CA VAL A 71 3.90 0.54 -9.95
C VAL A 71 4.31 1.98 -10.16
N MET A 72 4.63 2.35 -11.40
CA MET A 72 4.76 3.73 -11.86
C MET A 72 3.64 4.04 -12.85
N MET A 73 2.82 5.03 -12.52
CA MET A 73 1.77 5.53 -13.39
C MET A 73 2.18 6.87 -13.99
N ILE A 74 2.15 6.98 -15.31
CA ILE A 74 2.45 8.22 -16.03
C ILE A 74 1.22 8.62 -16.83
N GLY A 75 0.77 9.85 -16.72
CA GLY A 75 -0.37 10.33 -17.48
C GLY A 75 -0.70 11.79 -17.19
N PRO A 76 -1.47 12.44 -18.07
CA PRO A 76 -1.82 13.85 -17.92
C PRO A 76 -2.65 14.10 -16.65
N PRO A 77 -2.76 15.34 -16.19
CA PRO A 77 -3.66 15.70 -15.09
C PRO A 77 -5.09 15.29 -15.39
N GLY A 78 -5.79 14.73 -14.39
CA GLY A 78 -7.18 14.28 -14.54
C GLY A 78 -7.36 12.95 -15.29
N SER A 79 -6.29 12.17 -15.50
CA SER A 79 -6.39 10.85 -16.14
C SER A 79 -6.87 9.73 -15.21
N GLY A 80 -7.09 9.98 -13.91
CA GLY A 80 -7.61 8.98 -12.98
C GLY A 80 -6.55 8.19 -12.20
N LYS A 81 -5.27 8.60 -12.22
CA LYS A 81 -4.17 7.93 -11.50
C LYS A 81 -4.47 7.75 -10.01
N THR A 82 -4.90 8.81 -9.34
CA THR A 82 -5.24 8.80 -7.92
C THR A 82 -6.42 7.86 -7.66
N MET A 83 -7.45 7.86 -8.51
CA MET A 83 -8.60 6.96 -8.39
C MET A 83 -8.20 5.48 -8.49
N LEU A 84 -7.27 5.14 -9.40
CA LEU A 84 -6.74 3.77 -9.52
C LEU A 84 -5.98 3.36 -8.26
N ALA A 85 -5.13 4.24 -7.72
CA ALA A 85 -4.32 3.96 -6.54
C ALA A 85 -5.16 3.79 -5.26
N GLU A 86 -6.09 4.70 -5.00
CA GLU A 86 -6.94 4.69 -3.79
C GLU A 86 -7.80 3.43 -3.67
N ARG A 87 -8.14 2.81 -4.81
CA ARG A 87 -8.93 1.59 -4.85
C ARG A 87 -8.11 0.32 -4.70
N LEU A 88 -6.78 0.37 -4.79
CA LEU A 88 -5.94 -0.82 -4.67
C LEU A 88 -6.18 -1.61 -3.38
N PRO A 89 -6.36 -0.99 -2.20
CA PRO A 89 -6.66 -1.74 -0.97
C PRO A 89 -7.94 -2.59 -1.06
N THR A 90 -8.92 -2.22 -1.89
CA THR A 90 -10.20 -2.96 -2.01
C THR A 90 -10.06 -4.32 -2.68
N ILE A 91 -9.00 -4.50 -3.49
CA ILE A 91 -8.74 -5.76 -4.20
C ILE A 91 -7.61 -6.58 -3.57
N LEU A 92 -6.91 -6.04 -2.57
CA LEU A 92 -5.91 -6.80 -1.81
C LEU A 92 -6.60 -7.85 -0.93
N PRO A 93 -5.99 -9.04 -0.75
CA PRO A 93 -6.46 -10.02 0.22
C PRO A 93 -6.52 -9.43 1.63
N PRO A 94 -7.41 -9.92 2.49
CA PRO A 94 -7.49 -9.45 3.87
C PRO A 94 -6.13 -9.66 4.58
N LEU A 95 -5.87 -8.87 5.63
CA LEU A 95 -4.71 -9.05 6.46
C LEU A 95 -4.81 -10.39 7.21
N SER A 96 -3.72 -11.17 7.26
CA SER A 96 -3.64 -12.31 8.17
C SER A 96 -3.66 -11.82 9.62
N TRP A 97 -3.87 -12.74 10.55
CA TRP A 97 -3.86 -12.40 11.97
C TRP A 97 -2.53 -11.77 12.41
N GLU A 98 -1.41 -12.33 11.95
CA GLU A 98 -0.07 -11.84 12.24
C GLU A 98 0.15 -10.45 11.63
N GLU A 99 -0.27 -10.24 10.37
CA GLU A 99 -0.20 -8.95 9.69
C GLU A 99 -1.04 -7.89 10.41
N ARG A 100 -2.22 -8.26 10.92
CA ARG A 100 -3.08 -7.34 11.70
C ARG A 100 -2.41 -6.90 12.99
N LEU A 101 -1.81 -7.84 13.75
CA LEU A 101 -1.08 -7.52 14.98
C LEU A 101 0.12 -6.62 14.72
N GLU A 102 0.91 -6.93 13.69
CA GLU A 102 2.10 -6.17 13.34
C GLU A 102 1.73 -4.74 12.93
N THR A 103 0.76 -4.58 12.03
CA THR A 103 0.27 -3.28 11.59
C THR A 103 -0.34 -2.49 12.75
N THR A 104 -1.11 -3.14 13.62
CA THR A 104 -1.69 -2.50 14.80
C THR A 104 -0.63 -1.96 15.74
N ARG A 105 0.43 -2.73 16.03
CA ARG A 105 1.56 -2.27 16.87
C ARG A 105 2.23 -1.03 16.31
N ILE A 106 2.44 -0.99 14.98
CA ILE A 106 3.04 0.17 14.32
C ILE A 106 2.18 1.41 14.52
N HIS A 107 0.88 1.30 14.28
CA HIS A 107 -0.05 2.43 14.40
C HIS A 107 -0.27 2.85 15.86
N ASP A 108 -0.20 1.92 16.82
CA ASP A 108 -0.25 2.21 18.24
C ASP A 108 0.97 3.03 18.69
N VAL A 109 2.18 2.61 18.28
CA VAL A 109 3.43 3.37 18.56
C VAL A 109 3.39 4.77 17.93
N ALA A 110 2.76 4.92 16.77
CA ALA A 110 2.54 6.23 16.16
C ALA A 110 1.53 7.10 16.93
N GLY A 111 0.69 6.49 17.77
CA GLY A 111 -0.39 7.16 18.49
C GLY A 111 -1.60 7.46 17.61
N LEU A 112 -1.84 6.65 16.60
CA LEU A 112 -2.92 6.81 15.62
C LEU A 112 -4.14 5.92 15.91
N LEU A 113 -4.05 5.03 16.89
CA LEU A 113 -5.14 4.12 17.24
C LEU A 113 -5.97 4.64 18.41
N GLU A 114 -7.27 4.42 18.32
CA GLU A 114 -8.15 4.46 19.48
C GLU A 114 -7.90 3.24 20.36
N LYS A 115 -8.17 3.38 21.67
CA LYS A 115 -7.93 2.29 22.62
C LYS A 115 -8.71 1.04 22.21
N ASN A 116 -8.02 -0.10 22.22
CA ASN A 116 -8.57 -1.43 21.94
C ASN A 116 -9.05 -1.67 20.52
N THR A 117 -8.53 -0.94 19.52
CA THR A 117 -8.85 -1.16 18.12
C THR A 117 -7.76 -1.98 17.44
N LEU A 118 -8.15 -3.02 16.68
CA LEU A 118 -7.27 -3.74 15.76
C LEU A 118 -7.45 -3.20 14.34
N ILE A 119 -6.35 -3.07 13.61
CA ILE A 119 -6.41 -2.74 12.19
C ILE A 119 -6.86 -3.98 11.42
N ALA A 120 -8.05 -3.90 10.81
CA ALA A 120 -8.61 -4.95 9.97
C ALA A 120 -8.32 -4.71 8.47
N LYS A 121 -8.11 -3.45 8.07
CA LYS A 121 -7.94 -3.04 6.67
C LYS A 121 -6.48 -2.77 6.37
N ARG A 122 -6.08 -3.06 5.12
CA ARG A 122 -4.75 -2.70 4.64
C ARG A 122 -4.59 -1.18 4.61
N PRO A 123 -3.52 -0.64 5.23
CA PRO A 123 -3.28 0.80 5.23
C PRO A 123 -3.11 1.35 3.82
N PHE A 124 -3.63 2.56 3.60
CA PHE A 124 -3.33 3.38 2.42
C PHE A 124 -2.75 4.70 2.89
N ARG A 125 -1.51 4.96 2.50
CA ARG A 125 -0.81 6.20 2.88
C ARG A 125 -0.49 7.01 1.64
N CYS A 126 -0.87 8.29 1.67
CA CYS A 126 -0.65 9.23 0.57
C CYS A 126 -0.05 10.52 1.16
N PRO A 127 1.27 10.56 1.41
CA PRO A 127 1.90 11.78 1.90
C PRO A 127 1.89 12.87 0.84
N HIS A 128 1.70 14.11 1.27
CA HIS A 128 1.79 15.26 0.39
C HIS A 128 3.24 15.56 0.01
N HIS A 129 3.51 16.10 -1.17
CA HIS A 129 4.86 16.38 -1.66
C HIS A 129 5.65 17.39 -0.79
N THR A 130 4.97 18.17 0.06
CA THR A 130 5.60 19.05 1.06
C THR A 130 6.00 18.32 2.36
N ALA A 131 5.75 17.02 2.47
CA ALA A 131 6.11 16.24 3.64
C ALA A 131 7.62 16.27 3.88
N THR A 132 8.01 16.41 5.15
CA THR A 132 9.43 16.38 5.53
C THR A 132 9.99 14.98 5.49
N LEU A 133 11.32 14.84 5.34
CA LEU A 133 11.99 13.55 5.41
C LEU A 133 11.65 12.79 6.71
N ALA A 134 11.60 13.50 7.83
CA ALA A 134 11.23 12.92 9.12
C ALA A 134 9.78 12.42 9.18
N SER A 135 8.86 13.05 8.47
CA SER A 135 7.49 12.56 8.34
C SER A 135 7.43 11.28 7.50
N ILE A 136 8.23 11.18 6.46
CA ILE A 136 8.25 10.03 5.54
C ILE A 136 8.94 8.82 6.18
N ILE A 137 10.15 9.00 6.70
CA ILE A 137 10.98 7.92 7.28
C ILE A 137 10.54 7.60 8.71
N GLY A 138 10.17 8.62 9.45
CA GLY A 138 10.02 8.57 10.90
C GLY A 138 11.16 9.29 11.62
N GLY A 139 11.06 9.41 12.92
CA GLY A 139 12.07 10.07 13.73
C GLY A 139 11.48 10.95 14.84
N GLY A 140 12.11 12.09 15.07
CA GLY A 140 11.75 13.02 16.15
C GLY A 140 12.20 12.54 17.53
N SER A 141 11.75 13.22 18.60
CA SER A 141 12.15 12.92 19.97
C SER A 141 11.78 11.51 20.44
N ASN A 142 10.77 10.87 19.88
CA ASN A 142 10.27 9.56 20.30
C ASN A 142 10.52 8.45 19.23
N ALA A 143 11.33 8.70 18.20
CA ALA A 143 11.59 7.79 17.10
C ALA A 143 10.28 7.21 16.50
N LYS A 144 9.26 8.04 16.32
CA LYS A 144 7.96 7.60 15.80
C LYS A 144 8.10 7.07 14.37
N PRO A 145 7.32 6.04 13.99
CA PRO A 145 7.26 5.55 12.62
C PRO A 145 6.74 6.65 11.68
N GLY A 146 7.31 6.71 10.46
CA GLY A 146 6.88 7.61 9.40
C GLY A 146 5.88 6.97 8.45
N GLU A 147 5.50 7.70 7.39
CA GLU A 147 4.53 7.26 6.38
C GLU A 147 4.89 5.93 5.71
N ILE A 148 6.19 5.69 5.50
CA ILE A 148 6.72 4.43 4.95
C ILE A 148 6.34 3.24 5.85
N THR A 149 6.60 3.36 7.14
CA THR A 149 6.26 2.32 8.13
C THR A 149 4.76 2.19 8.33
N LEU A 150 4.03 3.31 8.32
CA LEU A 150 2.57 3.33 8.43
C LEU A 150 1.87 2.68 7.23
N ALA A 151 2.54 2.57 6.08
CA ALA A 151 2.05 1.87 4.91
C ALA A 151 2.28 0.35 4.96
N HIS A 152 2.94 -0.16 6.01
CA HIS A 152 3.28 -1.57 6.15
C HIS A 152 2.06 -2.49 5.93
N LYS A 153 2.23 -3.56 5.13
CA LYS A 153 1.19 -4.50 4.67
C LYS A 153 0.04 -3.85 3.88
N GLY A 154 0.27 -2.65 3.39
CA GLY A 154 -0.69 -1.86 2.64
C GLY A 154 -0.10 -1.24 1.39
N VAL A 155 -0.46 0.02 1.15
CA VAL A 155 -0.09 0.78 -0.05
C VAL A 155 0.51 2.12 0.36
N LEU A 156 1.68 2.44 -0.20
CA LEU A 156 2.26 3.78 -0.17
C LEU A 156 2.08 4.41 -1.55
N PHE A 157 1.25 5.43 -1.63
CA PHE A 157 0.99 6.17 -2.85
C PHE A 157 1.70 7.53 -2.81
N ILE A 158 2.61 7.75 -3.73
CA ILE A 158 3.34 8.99 -3.93
C ILE A 158 2.77 9.68 -5.17
N ASP A 159 1.80 10.56 -4.96
CA ASP A 159 1.25 11.36 -6.04
C ASP A 159 2.20 12.50 -6.39
N GLU A 160 2.20 12.89 -7.66
CA GLU A 160 3.12 13.91 -8.17
C GLU A 160 4.59 13.64 -7.79
N ALA A 161 5.04 12.39 -7.89
CA ALA A 161 6.35 11.95 -7.43
C ALA A 161 7.52 12.88 -7.84
N PRO A 162 7.58 13.44 -9.08
CA PRO A 162 8.63 14.39 -9.44
C PRO A 162 8.60 15.74 -8.69
N GLU A 163 7.54 16.04 -7.94
CA GLU A 163 7.46 17.27 -7.14
C GLU A 163 8.06 17.10 -5.73
N PHE A 164 8.28 15.85 -5.30
CA PHE A 164 9.01 15.58 -4.07
C PHE A 164 10.49 15.96 -4.17
N PRO A 165 11.10 16.45 -3.09
CA PRO A 165 12.55 16.62 -3.03
C PRO A 165 13.25 15.27 -3.28
N ARG A 166 14.31 15.29 -4.11
CA ARG A 166 15.03 14.07 -4.49
C ARG A 166 15.48 13.21 -3.31
N TYR A 167 15.97 13.86 -2.25
CA TYR A 167 16.44 13.17 -1.05
C TYR A 167 15.30 12.43 -0.29
N VAL A 168 14.06 12.90 -0.43
CA VAL A 168 12.87 12.21 0.14
C VAL A 168 12.54 10.96 -0.67
N LEU A 169 12.55 11.07 -1.99
CA LEU A 169 12.34 9.89 -2.85
C LEU A 169 13.48 8.87 -2.66
N ASP A 170 14.73 9.31 -2.61
CA ASP A 170 15.88 8.42 -2.42
C ASP A 170 15.81 7.64 -1.10
N ALA A 171 15.08 8.13 -0.10
CA ALA A 171 14.83 7.41 1.14
C ALA A 171 13.95 6.14 0.96
N LEU A 172 13.18 6.06 -0.14
CA LEU A 172 12.40 4.86 -0.48
C LEU A 172 13.28 3.68 -0.93
N ARG A 173 14.56 3.90 -1.29
CA ARG A 173 15.43 2.84 -1.79
C ARG A 173 15.58 1.69 -0.80
N GLN A 174 15.89 1.99 0.45
CA GLN A 174 16.08 0.97 1.47
C GLN A 174 14.81 0.13 1.70
N PRO A 175 13.64 0.72 1.98
CA PRO A 175 12.42 -0.06 2.21
C PRO A 175 11.95 -0.85 0.97
N LEU A 176 12.15 -0.33 -0.24
CA LEU A 176 11.81 -1.06 -1.48
C LEU A 176 12.73 -2.27 -1.73
N GLU A 177 13.91 -2.32 -1.13
CA GLU A 177 14.87 -3.41 -1.29
C GLU A 177 14.86 -4.40 -0.12
N SER A 178 14.84 -3.88 1.10
CA SER A 178 14.98 -4.69 2.32
C SER A 178 13.67 -4.93 3.08
N HIS A 179 12.58 -4.28 2.68
CA HIS A 179 11.29 -4.26 3.40
C HIS A 179 11.41 -3.79 4.85
N MET A 180 12.45 -3.02 5.15
CA MET A 180 12.77 -2.47 6.46
C MET A 180 13.22 -1.03 6.31
N ILE A 181 13.03 -0.23 7.35
CA ILE A 181 13.57 1.12 7.44
C ILE A 181 14.23 1.32 8.79
N THR A 182 15.44 1.86 8.76
CA THR A 182 16.22 2.13 9.98
C THR A 182 16.11 3.60 10.35
N VAL A 183 15.56 3.88 11.51
CA VAL A 183 15.47 5.23 12.10
C VAL A 183 16.55 5.41 13.13
N ASN A 184 17.57 6.16 12.78
CA ASN A 184 18.73 6.43 13.65
C ASN A 184 18.45 7.59 14.61
N ARG A 185 18.89 7.43 15.87
CA ARG A 185 18.96 8.46 16.91
C ARG A 185 20.37 8.57 17.48
N LEU A 186 20.61 9.64 18.22
CA LEU A 186 21.91 9.91 18.84
C LEU A 186 22.47 8.74 19.66
N GLN A 187 21.63 7.89 20.24
CA GLN A 187 22.05 6.76 21.09
C GLN A 187 21.47 5.41 20.68
N ASN A 188 20.43 5.38 19.82
CA ASN A 188 19.73 4.15 19.47
C ASN A 188 19.35 4.16 17.98
N SER A 189 19.36 2.98 17.38
CA SER A 189 18.82 2.71 16.06
C SER A 189 17.58 1.82 16.20
N TYR A 190 16.52 2.14 15.49
CA TYR A 190 15.26 1.39 15.49
C TYR A 190 14.96 0.93 14.08
N ASP A 191 14.76 -0.35 13.92
CA ASP A 191 14.36 -0.96 12.66
C ASP A 191 12.85 -1.17 12.67
N TYR A 192 12.19 -0.61 11.67
CA TYR A 192 10.76 -0.76 11.45
C TYR A 192 10.48 -1.57 10.19
N PRO A 193 9.49 -2.47 10.19
CA PRO A 193 9.07 -3.14 8.98
C PRO A 193 8.43 -2.15 8.01
N ALA A 194 8.67 -2.37 6.72
CA ALA A 194 8.24 -1.48 5.65
C ALA A 194 7.91 -2.28 4.37
N ASP A 195 7.10 -3.33 4.52
CA ASP A 195 6.64 -4.18 3.43
C ASP A 195 5.29 -3.66 2.90
N PHE A 196 5.30 -3.02 1.73
CA PHE A 196 4.14 -2.35 1.13
C PHE A 196 4.22 -2.38 -0.39
N ILE A 197 3.10 -2.16 -1.07
CA ILE A 197 3.07 -1.87 -2.50
C ILE A 197 3.30 -0.38 -2.69
N CYS A 198 4.37 -0.02 -3.39
CA CYS A 198 4.65 1.37 -3.76
C CYS A 198 3.97 1.70 -5.08
N ILE A 199 3.19 2.78 -5.10
CA ILE A 199 2.65 3.36 -6.33
C ILE A 199 3.20 4.77 -6.45
N LEU A 200 3.93 5.02 -7.53
CA LEU A 200 4.39 6.35 -7.90
C LEU A 200 3.49 6.87 -9.02
N ALA A 201 3.00 8.10 -8.91
CA ALA A 201 2.30 8.76 -10.01
C ALA A 201 3.06 10.01 -10.46
N ALA A 202 3.14 10.21 -11.76
CA ALA A 202 3.76 11.38 -12.36
C ALA A 202 2.96 11.90 -13.56
N ASN A 203 3.09 13.17 -13.81
CA ASN A 203 2.73 13.73 -15.09
C ASN A 203 3.87 13.45 -16.11
N PRO A 204 3.61 13.44 -17.42
CA PRO A 204 4.65 13.16 -18.42
C PRO A 204 5.68 14.28 -18.55
N CYS A 205 5.35 15.49 -18.09
CA CYS A 205 6.21 16.68 -18.13
C CYS A 205 5.71 17.74 -17.12
N PRO A 206 6.45 18.84 -16.90
CA PRO A 206 5.99 19.93 -16.01
C PRO A 206 4.64 20.53 -16.36
N CYS A 207 4.33 20.73 -17.64
CA CYS A 207 3.02 21.22 -18.05
C CYS A 207 1.93 20.13 -18.07
N GLY A 208 2.32 18.83 -18.00
CA GLY A 208 1.40 17.68 -17.93
C GLY A 208 0.90 17.16 -19.28
N TYR A 209 1.33 17.71 -20.43
CA TYR A 209 0.71 17.43 -21.74
C TYR A 209 1.66 16.86 -22.78
N TYR A 210 2.85 16.40 -22.40
CA TYR A 210 3.77 15.75 -23.32
C TYR A 210 3.17 14.42 -23.83
N GLY A 211 2.97 14.33 -25.15
CA GLY A 211 2.31 13.18 -25.77
C GLY A 211 0.77 13.18 -25.69
N ASP A 212 0.15 14.22 -25.14
CA ASP A 212 -1.32 14.34 -25.09
C ASP A 212 -1.86 14.67 -26.51
N PRO A 213 -2.82 13.88 -27.05
CA PRO A 213 -3.37 14.12 -28.38
C PRO A 213 -4.26 15.36 -28.48
N HIS A 214 -4.74 15.88 -27.35
CA HIS A 214 -5.71 16.98 -27.31
C HIS A 214 -5.09 18.32 -26.93
N LYS A 215 -3.92 18.33 -26.30
CA LYS A 215 -3.26 19.55 -25.85
C LYS A 215 -1.76 19.50 -26.08
N GLU A 216 -1.24 20.48 -26.78
CA GLU A 216 0.17 20.58 -27.11
C GLU A 216 1.03 20.88 -25.87
N CYS A 217 2.17 20.19 -25.77
CA CYS A 217 3.16 20.41 -24.73
C CYS A 217 3.97 21.69 -25.03
N VAL A 218 4.09 22.56 -24.04
CA VAL A 218 4.84 23.83 -24.14
C VAL A 218 6.24 23.75 -23.51
N CYS A 219 6.63 22.61 -22.98
CA CYS A 219 7.94 22.43 -22.33
C CYS A 219 9.08 22.34 -23.35
N SER A 220 10.19 23.00 -23.04
CA SER A 220 11.43 22.83 -23.78
C SER A 220 12.05 21.43 -23.57
N SER A 221 12.91 20.98 -24.48
CA SER A 221 13.64 19.71 -24.34
C SER A 221 14.44 19.62 -23.02
N THR A 222 15.07 20.71 -22.62
CA THR A 222 15.85 20.80 -21.37
C THR A 222 14.97 20.66 -20.13
N GLU A 223 13.75 21.21 -20.14
CA GLU A 223 12.78 21.04 -19.04
C GLU A 223 12.28 19.62 -18.96
N LEU A 224 12.00 18.99 -20.11
CA LEU A 224 11.62 17.57 -20.17
C LEU A 224 12.68 16.66 -19.58
N GLU A 225 13.93 16.78 -20.03
CA GLU A 225 15.04 15.99 -19.49
C GLU A 225 15.22 16.20 -17.99
N ARG A 226 15.22 17.45 -17.53
CA ARG A 226 15.36 17.76 -16.10
C ARG A 226 14.22 17.17 -15.27
N TYR A 227 13.00 17.17 -15.79
CA TYR A 227 11.84 16.61 -15.12
C TYR A 227 11.90 15.08 -15.04
N GLN A 228 12.26 14.42 -16.13
CA GLN A 228 12.42 12.96 -16.18
C GLN A 228 13.52 12.45 -15.22
N HIS A 229 14.59 13.24 -15.03
CA HIS A 229 15.68 12.90 -14.11
C HIS A 229 15.41 13.24 -12.63
N LYS A 230 14.23 13.76 -12.27
CA LYS A 230 13.87 14.01 -10.86
C LYS A 230 13.76 12.72 -10.06
N ILE A 231 13.23 11.65 -10.66
CA ILE A 231 13.22 10.31 -10.05
C ILE A 231 14.53 9.61 -10.43
N SER A 232 15.25 9.12 -9.42
CA SER A 232 16.55 8.49 -9.66
C SER A 232 16.43 7.09 -10.28
N GLY A 233 17.39 6.72 -11.14
CA GLY A 233 17.46 5.39 -11.74
C GLY A 233 17.30 4.25 -10.74
N PRO A 234 18.04 4.25 -9.60
CA PRO A 234 17.92 3.21 -8.59
C PRO A 234 16.51 3.02 -7.98
N ILE A 235 15.65 4.04 -8.00
CA ILE A 235 14.24 3.87 -7.62
C ILE A 235 13.47 3.22 -8.76
N LEU A 236 13.65 3.71 -9.99
CA LEU A 236 12.99 3.15 -11.17
C LEU A 236 13.33 1.67 -11.39
N ASP A 237 14.57 1.26 -11.08
CA ASP A 237 15.02 -0.14 -11.17
C ASP A 237 14.27 -1.09 -10.21
N ARG A 238 13.55 -0.56 -9.22
CA ARG A 238 12.74 -1.30 -8.25
C ARG A 238 11.25 -1.25 -8.55
N ILE A 239 10.88 -0.54 -9.60
CA ILE A 239 9.50 -0.49 -10.08
C ILE A 239 9.32 -1.58 -11.14
N ASP A 240 8.39 -2.50 -10.89
CA ASP A 240 8.15 -3.64 -11.76
C ASP A 240 7.22 -3.30 -12.94
N LEU A 241 6.24 -2.41 -12.70
CA LEU A 241 5.19 -2.10 -13.66
C LEU A 241 5.18 -0.61 -14.00
N PHE A 242 5.26 -0.31 -15.30
CA PHE A 242 5.14 1.05 -15.84
C PHE A 242 3.85 1.12 -16.67
N ILE A 243 2.97 2.07 -16.33
CA ILE A 243 1.66 2.20 -16.94
C ILE A 243 1.47 3.61 -17.47
N LEU A 244 1.06 3.71 -18.72
CA LEU A 244 0.54 4.95 -19.28
C LEU A 244 -0.96 5.01 -18.98
N VAL A 245 -1.38 6.06 -18.26
CA VAL A 245 -2.76 6.29 -17.89
C VAL A 245 -3.28 7.44 -18.73
N GLU A 246 -4.01 7.11 -19.79
CA GLU A 246 -4.56 8.07 -20.74
C GLU A 246 -5.80 8.77 -20.15
N ARG A 247 -6.19 9.92 -20.71
CA ARG A 247 -7.48 10.51 -20.38
C ARG A 247 -8.60 9.63 -20.91
N PRO A 248 -9.63 9.34 -20.10
CA PRO A 248 -10.82 8.71 -20.63
C PRO A 248 -11.46 9.62 -21.70
N SER A 249 -11.90 9.02 -22.81
CA SER A 249 -12.62 9.76 -23.84
C SER A 249 -13.99 10.21 -23.30
N PHE A 250 -14.58 11.23 -23.94
CA PHE A 250 -15.93 11.65 -23.57
C PHE A 250 -16.96 10.52 -23.72
N ASN A 251 -16.77 9.62 -24.70
CA ASN A 251 -17.60 8.46 -24.86
C ASN A 251 -17.45 7.44 -23.72
N ASP A 252 -16.22 7.24 -23.22
CA ASP A 252 -15.97 6.36 -22.07
C ASP A 252 -16.63 6.89 -20.80
N MET A 253 -16.71 8.23 -20.66
CA MET A 253 -17.38 8.86 -19.51
C MET A 253 -18.92 8.77 -19.57
N LEU A 254 -19.49 8.74 -20.77
CA LEU A 254 -20.94 8.66 -20.97
C LEU A 254 -21.46 7.22 -21.00
N CYS A 255 -20.66 6.28 -21.47
CA CYS A 255 -20.99 4.88 -21.42
C CYS A 255 -20.83 4.40 -19.97
N MET A 256 -21.93 4.28 -19.24
CA MET A 256 -21.95 3.46 -18.05
C MET A 256 -21.84 2.00 -18.54
N ASP A 257 -20.60 1.55 -18.81
CA ASP A 257 -20.37 0.18 -19.18
C ASP A 257 -20.82 -0.73 -18.03
N SER A 258 -21.93 -1.43 -18.27
CA SER A 258 -22.42 -2.48 -17.38
C SER A 258 -21.39 -3.59 -17.16
N ASP A 259 -20.38 -3.67 -18.01
CA ASP A 259 -19.32 -4.68 -18.02
C ASP A 259 -18.02 -4.24 -17.32
N SER A 260 -17.99 -3.03 -16.72
CA SER A 260 -16.80 -2.60 -15.95
C SER A 260 -16.58 -3.52 -14.75
N MET A 261 -15.38 -4.10 -14.64
CA MET A 261 -15.01 -5.01 -13.55
C MET A 261 -15.15 -4.32 -12.19
N SER A 262 -15.85 -4.96 -11.26
CA SER A 262 -15.97 -4.50 -9.90
C SER A 262 -14.71 -4.80 -9.07
N SER A 263 -14.55 -4.13 -7.94
CA SER A 263 -13.53 -4.50 -6.96
C SER A 263 -13.65 -5.95 -6.52
N ALA A 264 -14.87 -6.50 -6.42
CA ALA A 264 -15.09 -7.89 -6.06
C ALA A 264 -14.57 -8.86 -7.13
N ASP A 265 -14.82 -8.58 -8.42
CA ASP A 265 -14.32 -9.40 -9.54
C ASP A 265 -12.80 -9.36 -9.60
N MET A 266 -12.21 -8.16 -9.48
CA MET A 266 -10.75 -7.98 -9.47
C MET A 266 -10.12 -8.70 -8.27
N LYS A 267 -10.73 -8.65 -7.09
CA LYS A 267 -10.26 -9.34 -5.88
C LYS A 267 -10.22 -10.85 -6.08
N GLN A 268 -11.24 -11.45 -6.71
CA GLN A 268 -11.23 -12.88 -7.04
C GLN A 268 -10.05 -13.26 -7.94
N LEU A 269 -9.73 -12.42 -8.94
CA LEU A 269 -8.56 -12.64 -9.80
C LEU A 269 -7.25 -12.55 -9.01
N VAL A 270 -7.14 -11.59 -8.09
CA VAL A 270 -5.98 -11.42 -7.21
C VAL A 270 -5.82 -12.62 -6.29
N GLU A 271 -6.88 -13.08 -5.65
CA GLU A 271 -6.87 -14.25 -4.75
C GLU A 271 -6.46 -15.52 -5.50
N LYS A 272 -7.02 -15.74 -6.69
CA LYS A 272 -6.63 -16.86 -7.55
C LYS A 272 -5.15 -16.79 -7.94
N GLY A 273 -4.67 -15.60 -8.33
CA GLY A 273 -3.26 -15.40 -8.68
C GLY A 273 -2.32 -15.65 -7.49
N ARG A 274 -2.71 -15.23 -6.27
CA ARG A 274 -1.94 -15.49 -5.05
C ARG A 274 -1.95 -16.97 -4.67
N GLN A 275 -3.07 -17.65 -4.79
CA GLN A 275 -3.15 -19.08 -4.53
C GLN A 275 -2.17 -19.86 -5.44
N MET A 276 -2.15 -19.55 -6.73
CA MET A 276 -1.20 -20.16 -7.68
C MET A 276 0.27 -19.88 -7.31
N GLN A 277 0.58 -18.70 -6.77
CA GLN A 277 1.92 -18.36 -6.30
C GLN A 277 2.28 -19.14 -5.03
N LEU A 278 1.35 -19.27 -4.07
CA LEU A 278 1.58 -20.05 -2.86
C LEU A 278 1.85 -21.53 -3.18
N GLU A 279 1.13 -22.11 -4.13
CA GLU A 279 1.36 -23.47 -4.61
C GLU A 279 2.72 -23.60 -5.31
N ARG A 280 3.08 -22.62 -6.17
CA ARG A 280 4.37 -22.60 -6.88
C ARG A 280 5.56 -22.48 -5.93
N PHE A 281 5.42 -21.70 -4.88
CA PHE A 281 6.51 -21.31 -3.97
C PHE A 281 6.40 -21.97 -2.60
N HIS A 282 5.66 -23.10 -2.47
CA HIS A 282 5.35 -23.68 -1.16
C HIS A 282 6.61 -24.02 -0.35
N ASP A 283 7.71 -24.46 -1.01
CA ASP A 283 8.99 -24.79 -0.38
C ASP A 283 10.02 -23.64 -0.41
N GLN A 284 9.59 -22.43 -0.80
CA GLN A 284 10.49 -21.28 -0.93
C GLN A 284 10.30 -20.29 0.23
N PRO A 285 11.34 -19.52 0.55
CA PRO A 285 11.24 -18.48 1.58
C PRO A 285 10.42 -17.24 1.13
N PHE A 286 10.12 -17.12 -0.16
CA PHE A 286 9.29 -16.08 -0.74
C PHE A 286 7.94 -16.64 -1.19
N LYS A 287 6.88 -15.80 -1.16
CA LYS A 287 5.50 -16.23 -1.41
C LYS A 287 4.81 -15.44 -2.53
N SER A 288 5.50 -14.48 -3.15
CA SER A 288 4.96 -13.63 -4.21
C SER A 288 5.98 -13.43 -5.33
N ASN A 289 5.51 -13.10 -6.52
CA ASN A 289 6.38 -12.85 -7.67
C ASN A 289 7.31 -11.63 -7.45
N GLY A 290 6.83 -10.57 -6.81
CA GLY A 290 7.64 -9.39 -6.49
C GLY A 290 8.77 -9.64 -5.49
N ALA A 291 8.68 -10.73 -4.70
CA ALA A 291 9.71 -11.12 -3.76
C ALA A 291 10.75 -12.09 -4.37
N LEU A 292 10.67 -12.42 -5.67
CA LEU A 292 11.57 -13.34 -6.34
C LEU A 292 13.00 -12.76 -6.43
N PRO A 293 14.02 -13.48 -5.91
CA PRO A 293 15.41 -13.09 -6.15
C PRO A 293 15.79 -13.27 -7.62
N HIS A 294 16.65 -12.41 -8.15
CA HIS A 294 17.05 -12.43 -9.56
C HIS A 294 17.52 -13.81 -10.08
N GLY A 295 18.19 -14.60 -9.24
CA GLY A 295 18.62 -15.94 -9.60
C GLY A 295 17.48 -16.93 -9.83
N ALA A 296 16.38 -16.79 -9.12
CA ALA A 296 15.23 -17.69 -9.22
C ALA A 296 14.29 -17.36 -10.40
N ILE A 297 14.36 -16.15 -10.95
CA ILE A 297 13.48 -15.71 -12.05
C ILE A 297 13.63 -16.61 -13.27
N ARG A 298 14.87 -16.97 -13.64
CA ARG A 298 15.14 -17.82 -14.81
C ARG A 298 14.62 -19.25 -14.67
N GLU A 299 14.59 -19.77 -13.44
CA GLU A 299 14.15 -21.14 -13.16
C GLU A 299 12.63 -21.23 -12.99
N LEU A 300 12.03 -20.23 -12.32
CA LEU A 300 10.63 -20.25 -11.90
C LEU A 300 9.70 -19.50 -12.85
N CYS A 301 10.22 -18.53 -13.61
CA CYS A 301 9.47 -17.75 -14.60
C CYS A 301 9.88 -18.18 -16.02
N ASN A 302 9.52 -19.41 -16.41
CA ASN A 302 9.80 -19.93 -17.75
C ASN A 302 8.83 -19.27 -18.75
N ILE A 303 9.23 -18.13 -19.31
CA ILE A 303 8.50 -17.47 -20.40
C ILE A 303 8.85 -18.25 -21.68
N ARG A 304 7.93 -19.09 -22.13
CA ARG A 304 7.98 -19.73 -23.46
C ARG A 304 7.39 -18.82 -24.52
#